data_3c27f37bd40407ab8f48932be604e13f
#
_entry.id   3c27f37bd40407ab8f48932be604e13f
#
_cell.length_a   1.000
_cell.length_b   1.000
_cell.length_c   1.000
_cell.angle_alpha   90.00
_cell.angle_beta   90.00
_cell.angle_gamma   90.00
#
_symmetry.space_group_name_H-M   'P 1'
#
loop_
_entity.id
_entity.type
_entity.pdbx_description
1 polymer ?
#
loop_
_entity_poly.entity_id
_entity_poly.type
_entity_poly.pdbx_seq_one_letter_code
_entity_poly.pdbx_strand_id
1 'polypeptide(L)'
;MSAVFKTPRFADAEAYLAWEELQPERHEYVNGEVYAMTGVRVAHNDININAFVFLRRALTGTPCKVFGIDLKLQLSPDGNHLYPDLMVTCDPRDTPSSDGRFISHPWLVAEVLSDSTAAYDRGRKFELYRSIDTLTHYLLIEQTRPYAELFFKNEQGLWVLQPLQADGLIPIARLGQPWPVASLFEGVDFTPATAPPAP
;
A
#
# COMPACT_ATOMS: atom_id res chain seq x y z
N MET A 1 22.56 25.41 -11.44
CA MET A 1 22.68 24.16 -12.22
C MET A 1 22.08 23.05 -11.36
N SER A 2 20.83 22.64 -11.64
CA SER A 2 20.22 21.52 -10.94
C SER A 2 20.92 20.24 -11.40
N ALA A 3 21.57 19.54 -10.48
CA ALA A 3 22.06 18.21 -10.74
C ALA A 3 20.86 17.32 -11.02
N VAL A 4 20.67 16.91 -12.27
CA VAL A 4 19.74 15.84 -12.62
C VAL A 4 20.37 14.57 -12.09
N PHE A 5 19.97 14.14 -10.90
CA PHE A 5 20.31 12.80 -10.42
C PHE A 5 19.63 11.82 -11.38
N LYS A 6 20.43 11.21 -12.26
CA LYS A 6 19.95 10.09 -13.07
C LYS A 6 19.59 8.97 -12.10
N THR A 7 18.32 8.66 -12.01
CA THR A 7 17.85 7.46 -11.29
C THR A 7 18.57 6.25 -11.86
N PRO A 8 19.19 5.39 -11.05
CA PRO A 8 19.87 4.22 -11.56
C PRO A 8 18.87 3.32 -12.30
N ARG A 9 19.36 2.61 -13.32
CA ARG A 9 18.59 1.57 -14.01
C ARG A 9 19.27 0.25 -13.77
N PHE A 10 18.47 -0.78 -13.50
CA PHE A 10 18.96 -2.12 -13.24
C PHE A 10 18.52 -3.07 -14.34
N ALA A 11 19.41 -4.01 -14.67
CA ALA A 11 19.13 -5.02 -15.67
C ALA A 11 18.11 -6.05 -15.19
N ASP A 12 18.07 -6.30 -13.88
CA ASP A 12 17.20 -7.27 -13.22
C ASP A 12 16.88 -6.85 -11.79
N ALA A 13 15.92 -7.55 -11.20
CA ALA A 13 15.44 -7.29 -9.85
C ALA A 13 16.48 -7.62 -8.76
N GLU A 14 17.36 -8.59 -8.98
CA GLU A 14 18.39 -8.96 -7.98
C GLU A 14 19.44 -7.85 -7.83
N ALA A 15 19.86 -7.25 -8.93
CA ALA A 15 20.75 -6.10 -8.92
C ALA A 15 20.12 -4.89 -8.19
N TYR A 16 18.80 -4.66 -8.42
CA TYR A 16 18.07 -3.65 -7.66
C TYR A 16 18.01 -3.99 -6.16
N LEU A 17 17.67 -5.22 -5.79
CA LEU A 17 17.56 -5.62 -4.38
C LEU A 17 18.87 -5.44 -3.63
N ALA A 18 20.00 -5.84 -4.25
CA ALA A 18 21.31 -5.65 -3.67
C ALA A 18 21.68 -4.17 -3.49
N TRP A 19 21.30 -3.33 -4.43
CA TRP A 19 21.51 -1.89 -4.35
C TRP A 19 20.61 -1.25 -3.29
N GLU A 20 19.31 -1.60 -3.27
CA GLU A 20 18.29 -1.04 -2.37
C GLU A 20 18.61 -1.27 -0.89
N GLU A 21 19.23 -2.41 -0.54
CA GLU A 21 19.66 -2.72 0.83
C GLU A 21 20.72 -1.72 1.37
N LEU A 22 21.41 -1.04 0.49
CA LEU A 22 22.46 -0.08 0.84
C LEU A 22 21.94 1.38 0.85
N GLN A 23 20.69 1.62 0.47
CA GLN A 23 20.16 2.97 0.36
C GLN A 23 19.63 3.47 1.71
N PRO A 24 19.81 4.77 2.03
CA PRO A 24 19.23 5.38 3.22
C PRO A 24 17.71 5.63 3.08
N GLU A 25 17.21 5.68 1.86
CA GLU A 25 15.81 5.91 1.50
C GLU A 25 15.27 4.73 0.72
N ARG A 26 13.94 4.57 0.67
CA ARG A 26 13.28 3.48 -0.05
C ARG A 26 12.98 3.87 -1.49
N HIS A 27 13.10 2.90 -2.38
CA HIS A 27 12.85 3.08 -3.80
C HIS A 27 11.98 1.94 -4.34
N GLU A 28 10.92 2.28 -5.04
CA GLU A 28 10.16 1.33 -5.85
C GLU A 28 10.94 0.99 -7.13
N TYR A 29 10.84 -0.24 -7.58
CA TYR A 29 11.46 -0.71 -8.83
C TYR A 29 10.38 -1.13 -9.81
N VAL A 30 10.30 -0.43 -10.94
CA VAL A 30 9.28 -0.67 -11.97
C VAL A 30 9.91 -0.67 -13.35
N ASN A 31 9.86 -1.82 -14.02
CA ASN A 31 10.34 -1.99 -15.40
C ASN A 31 11.80 -1.51 -15.63
N GLY A 32 12.69 -1.80 -14.68
CA GLY A 32 14.09 -1.43 -14.79
C GLY A 32 14.43 -0.03 -14.23
N GLU A 33 13.44 0.74 -13.83
CA GLU A 33 13.59 2.09 -13.29
C GLU A 33 13.30 2.12 -11.79
N VAL A 34 13.97 3.02 -11.07
CA VAL A 34 13.80 3.22 -9.62
C VAL A 34 13.15 4.56 -9.34
N TYR A 35 12.24 4.58 -8.38
CA TYR A 35 11.49 5.75 -7.96
C TYR A 35 11.65 5.93 -6.45
N ALA A 36 12.29 7.02 -6.02
CA ALA A 36 12.46 7.32 -4.61
C ALA A 36 11.10 7.58 -3.94
N MET A 37 10.91 6.99 -2.77
CA MET A 37 9.75 7.30 -1.94
C MET A 37 9.98 8.61 -1.19
N THR A 38 8.93 9.41 -1.07
CA THR A 38 8.95 10.65 -0.29
C THR A 38 8.37 10.42 1.10
N GLY A 39 8.75 11.27 2.05
CA GLY A 39 8.15 11.25 3.39
C GLY A 39 6.64 11.52 3.36
N VAL A 40 5.93 11.01 4.35
CA VAL A 40 4.48 11.13 4.48
C VAL A 40 4.06 12.21 5.48
N ARG A 41 2.81 12.69 5.38
CA ARG A 41 2.22 13.62 6.34
C ARG A 41 1.70 12.88 7.58
N VAL A 42 1.48 13.61 8.68
CA VAL A 42 0.94 13.05 9.94
C VAL A 42 -0.39 12.34 9.69
N ALA A 43 -1.35 12.98 8.99
CA ALA A 43 -2.64 12.37 8.68
C ALA A 43 -2.51 11.04 7.92
N HIS A 44 -1.60 10.95 6.95
CA HIS A 44 -1.31 9.70 6.24
C HIS A 44 -0.83 8.61 7.21
N ASN A 45 0.10 8.96 8.09
CA ASN A 45 0.64 8.01 9.08
C ASN A 45 -0.43 7.53 10.05
N ASP A 46 -1.27 8.43 10.57
CA ASP A 46 -2.35 8.10 11.51
C ASP A 46 -3.38 7.16 10.88
N ILE A 47 -3.80 7.45 9.64
CA ILE A 47 -4.70 6.59 8.86
C ILE A 47 -4.09 5.19 8.66
N ASN A 48 -2.81 5.13 8.29
CA ASN A 48 -2.10 3.87 8.09
C ASN A 48 -2.03 3.05 9.38
N ILE A 49 -1.72 3.69 10.51
CA ILE A 49 -1.70 3.05 11.83
C ILE A 49 -3.10 2.53 12.20
N ASN A 50 -4.15 3.33 12.02
CA ASN A 50 -5.52 2.92 12.32
C ASN A 50 -5.93 1.68 11.52
N ALA A 51 -5.67 1.68 10.21
CA ALA A 51 -5.93 0.54 9.33
C ALA A 51 -5.12 -0.70 9.76
N PHE A 52 -3.83 -0.53 10.06
CA PHE A 52 -2.96 -1.61 10.51
C PHE A 52 -3.45 -2.23 11.82
N VAL A 53 -3.79 -1.42 12.82
CA VAL A 53 -4.27 -1.89 14.12
C VAL A 53 -5.60 -2.64 13.97
N PHE A 54 -6.53 -2.11 13.16
CA PHE A 54 -7.79 -2.79 12.90
C PHE A 54 -7.56 -4.17 12.27
N LEU A 55 -6.78 -4.24 11.18
CA LEU A 55 -6.50 -5.49 10.47
C LEU A 55 -5.77 -6.51 11.36
N ARG A 56 -4.79 -6.07 12.16
CA ARG A 56 -4.08 -6.93 13.11
C ARG A 56 -5.02 -7.56 14.13
N ARG A 57 -5.98 -6.78 14.66
CA ARG A 57 -6.98 -7.26 15.61
C ARG A 57 -7.97 -8.21 14.94
N ALA A 58 -8.51 -7.83 13.80
CA ALA A 58 -9.49 -8.62 13.05
C ALA A 58 -8.96 -10.02 12.67
N LEU A 59 -7.67 -10.10 12.36
CA LEU A 59 -7.01 -11.32 11.90
C LEU A 59 -6.30 -12.11 13.02
N THR A 60 -6.49 -11.71 14.28
CA THR A 60 -5.93 -12.45 15.43
C THR A 60 -6.48 -13.87 15.47
N GLY A 61 -5.59 -14.86 15.66
CA GLY A 61 -5.97 -16.29 15.70
C GLY A 61 -6.16 -16.93 14.32
N THR A 62 -5.96 -16.18 13.24
CA THR A 62 -5.94 -16.70 11.87
C THR A 62 -4.49 -16.91 11.37
N PRO A 63 -4.26 -17.67 10.29
CA PRO A 63 -2.92 -17.79 9.69
C PRO A 63 -2.47 -16.52 8.95
N CYS A 64 -3.33 -15.50 8.88
CA CYS A 64 -3.05 -14.29 8.13
C CYS A 64 -2.08 -13.36 8.88
N LYS A 65 -1.26 -12.65 8.11
CA LYS A 65 -0.34 -11.63 8.61
C LYS A 65 -0.61 -10.30 7.93
N VAL A 66 -0.48 -9.25 8.71
CA VAL A 66 -0.56 -7.85 8.24
C VAL A 66 0.84 -7.28 8.25
N PHE A 67 1.23 -6.72 7.13
CA PHE A 67 2.50 -6.03 6.95
C PHE A 67 2.25 -4.59 6.52
N GLY A 68 3.13 -3.72 6.89
CA GLY A 68 3.15 -2.33 6.48
C GLY A 68 4.58 -1.83 6.54
N ILE A 69 4.80 -0.62 6.14
CA ILE A 69 6.03 0.17 6.25
C ILE A 69 7.30 -0.61 5.94
N ASP A 70 7.99 -0.23 4.89
CA ASP A 70 9.32 -0.72 4.52
C ASP A 70 9.42 -2.21 4.10
N LEU A 71 8.33 -2.95 4.01
CA LEU A 71 8.36 -4.29 3.44
C LEU A 71 7.92 -4.26 1.98
N LYS A 72 8.77 -4.81 1.12
CA LYS A 72 8.52 -4.85 -0.32
C LYS A 72 7.40 -5.83 -0.67
N LEU A 73 6.64 -5.49 -1.69
CA LEU A 73 5.77 -6.38 -2.44
C LEU A 73 6.45 -6.70 -3.77
N GLN A 74 6.78 -7.97 -3.99
CA GLN A 74 7.26 -8.46 -5.27
C GLN A 74 6.06 -8.88 -6.14
N LEU A 75 5.95 -8.34 -7.36
CA LEU A 75 4.83 -8.63 -8.25
C LEU A 75 5.03 -9.89 -9.09
N SER A 76 6.30 -10.21 -9.40
CA SER A 76 6.69 -11.44 -10.09
C SER A 76 8.16 -11.75 -9.77
N PRO A 77 8.64 -13.00 -9.94
CA PRO A 77 10.01 -13.37 -9.55
C PRO A 77 11.12 -12.50 -10.16
N ASP A 78 10.96 -12.09 -11.41
CA ASP A 78 11.93 -11.25 -12.14
C ASP A 78 11.42 -9.81 -12.32
N GLY A 79 10.41 -9.42 -11.53
CA GLY A 79 9.60 -8.26 -11.81
C GLY A 79 9.71 -7.13 -10.81
N ASN A 80 8.69 -6.31 -10.86
CA ASN A 80 8.59 -5.07 -10.12
C ASN A 80 8.51 -5.30 -8.61
N HIS A 81 9.08 -4.37 -7.84
CA HIS A 81 9.02 -4.31 -6.39
C HIS A 81 8.45 -2.96 -5.97
N LEU A 82 7.36 -3.00 -5.21
CA LEU A 82 6.69 -1.82 -4.68
C LEU A 82 6.69 -1.85 -3.16
N TYR A 83 6.38 -0.72 -2.54
CA TYR A 83 6.21 -0.59 -1.09
C TYR A 83 4.80 -0.10 -0.78
N PRO A 84 3.81 -1.01 -0.70
CA PRO A 84 2.47 -0.62 -0.27
C PRO A 84 2.46 -0.13 1.17
N ASP A 85 1.56 0.79 1.50
CA ASP A 85 1.35 1.22 2.88
C ASP A 85 0.92 0.06 3.78
N LEU A 86 0.09 -0.85 3.26
CA LEU A 86 -0.36 -2.05 3.97
C LEU A 86 -0.56 -3.24 3.02
N MET A 87 -0.22 -4.43 3.51
CA MET A 87 -0.47 -5.71 2.85
C MET A 87 -1.02 -6.73 3.83
N VAL A 88 -1.91 -7.59 3.36
CA VAL A 88 -2.37 -8.77 4.11
C VAL A 88 -2.19 -10.02 3.27
N THR A 89 -1.50 -11.02 3.81
CA THR A 89 -1.41 -12.35 3.24
C THR A 89 -1.83 -13.41 4.24
N CYS A 90 -2.41 -14.51 3.74
CA CYS A 90 -2.64 -15.74 4.49
C CYS A 90 -1.96 -16.92 3.77
N ASP A 91 -1.16 -16.61 2.74
CA ASP A 91 -0.48 -17.61 1.94
C ASP A 91 0.75 -18.15 2.69
N PRO A 92 0.89 -19.47 2.85
CA PRO A 92 2.05 -20.05 3.54
C PRO A 92 3.38 -19.76 2.83
N ARG A 93 3.38 -19.44 1.53
CA ARG A 93 4.57 -19.04 0.78
C ARG A 93 5.15 -17.71 1.24
N ASP A 94 4.30 -16.83 1.80
CA ASP A 94 4.68 -15.54 2.37
C ASP A 94 4.89 -15.59 3.89
N THR A 95 4.77 -16.77 4.51
CA THR A 95 5.09 -16.95 5.93
C THR A 95 6.59 -17.21 6.03
N PRO A 96 7.40 -16.19 6.20
CA PRO A 96 8.83 -16.32 5.99
C PRO A 96 9.53 -17.11 7.08
N SER A 97 10.50 -17.85 6.68
CA SER A 97 11.80 -17.82 7.34
C SER A 97 12.15 -16.36 7.67
N SER A 98 12.79 -16.12 8.79
CA SER A 98 13.10 -14.79 9.37
C SER A 98 13.89 -13.80 8.48
N ASP A 99 14.23 -14.17 7.26
CA ASP A 99 15.03 -13.45 6.28
C ASP A 99 14.27 -13.04 4.99
N GLY A 100 12.94 -13.16 5.02
CA GLY A 100 12.08 -12.74 3.90
C GLY A 100 12.22 -11.24 3.60
N ARG A 101 12.71 -10.91 2.41
CA ARG A 101 12.93 -9.53 1.95
C ARG A 101 11.69 -8.89 1.36
N PHE A 102 10.67 -9.69 1.02
CA PHE A 102 9.43 -9.24 0.36
C PHE A 102 8.28 -10.22 0.57
N ILE A 103 7.07 -9.77 0.27
CA ILE A 103 5.83 -10.55 0.17
C ILE A 103 5.45 -10.64 -1.31
N SER A 104 4.82 -11.75 -1.73
CA SER A 104 4.45 -11.95 -3.14
C SER A 104 2.99 -12.36 -3.35
N HIS A 105 2.28 -12.75 -2.29
CA HIS A 105 0.95 -13.35 -2.40
C HIS A 105 -0.09 -12.67 -1.47
N PRO A 106 -0.16 -11.33 -1.45
CA PRO A 106 -1.19 -10.65 -0.66
C PRO A 106 -2.57 -10.90 -1.26
N TRP A 107 -3.59 -10.96 -0.41
CA TRP A 107 -4.99 -10.92 -0.84
C TRP A 107 -5.61 -9.51 -0.72
N LEU A 108 -5.01 -8.66 0.11
CA LEU A 108 -5.37 -7.25 0.28
C LEU A 108 -4.10 -6.41 0.22
N VAL A 109 -4.17 -5.32 -0.54
CA VAL A 109 -3.23 -4.20 -0.51
C VAL A 109 -4.02 -2.94 -0.21
N ALA A 110 -3.47 -2.04 0.62
CA ALA A 110 -4.05 -0.74 0.87
C ALA A 110 -2.99 0.37 0.72
N GLU A 111 -3.44 1.51 0.19
CA GLU A 111 -2.64 2.72 0.01
C GLU A 111 -3.38 3.91 0.60
N VAL A 112 -2.69 4.76 1.33
CA VAL A 112 -3.19 6.06 1.77
C VAL A 112 -2.77 7.11 0.75
N LEU A 113 -3.74 7.70 0.08
CA LEU A 113 -3.50 8.59 -1.04
C LEU A 113 -2.91 9.93 -0.59
N SER A 114 -1.84 10.36 -1.26
CA SER A 114 -1.30 11.70 -1.15
C SER A 114 -1.62 12.53 -2.40
N ASP A 115 -1.53 13.85 -2.31
CA ASP A 115 -1.76 14.74 -3.45
C ASP A 115 -0.83 14.43 -4.64
N SER A 116 0.39 13.95 -4.35
CA SER A 116 1.40 13.62 -5.37
C SER A 116 1.26 12.23 -5.97
N THR A 117 0.68 11.27 -5.25
CA THR A 117 0.63 9.85 -5.66
C THR A 117 -0.75 9.37 -6.08
N ALA A 118 -1.83 10.06 -5.69
CA ALA A 118 -3.21 9.61 -5.87
C ALA A 118 -3.56 9.18 -7.32
N ALA A 119 -3.06 9.90 -8.32
CA ALA A 119 -3.31 9.53 -9.72
C ALA A 119 -2.54 8.27 -10.13
N TYR A 120 -1.31 8.10 -9.63
CA TYR A 120 -0.48 6.92 -9.85
C TYR A 120 -1.08 5.68 -9.16
N ASP A 121 -1.53 5.83 -7.91
CA ASP A 121 -2.10 4.74 -7.11
C ASP A 121 -3.42 4.23 -7.73
N ARG A 122 -4.30 5.16 -8.20
CA ARG A 122 -5.55 4.79 -8.89
C ARG A 122 -5.35 4.19 -10.28
N GLY A 123 -4.23 4.50 -10.94
CA GLY A 123 -3.95 4.11 -12.31
C GLY A 123 -2.87 3.03 -12.42
N ARG A 124 -1.64 3.46 -12.60
CA ARG A 124 -0.51 2.56 -12.92
C ARG A 124 -0.20 1.56 -11.82
N LYS A 125 -0.23 1.97 -10.55
CA LYS A 125 0.03 1.07 -9.43
C LYS A 125 -1.04 -0.01 -9.34
N PHE A 126 -2.33 0.37 -9.52
CA PHE A 126 -3.41 -0.61 -9.59
C PHE A 126 -3.28 -1.57 -10.78
N GLU A 127 -2.87 -1.08 -11.95
CA GLU A 127 -2.57 -1.94 -13.11
C GLU A 127 -1.52 -3.00 -12.75
N LEU A 128 -0.45 -2.61 -12.08
CA LEU A 128 0.61 -3.52 -11.62
C LEU A 128 0.08 -4.53 -10.59
N TYR A 129 -0.66 -4.08 -9.58
CA TYR A 129 -1.21 -4.95 -8.55
C TYR A 129 -2.19 -5.99 -9.09
N ARG A 130 -2.95 -5.68 -10.13
CA ARG A 130 -3.87 -6.64 -10.77
C ARG A 130 -3.19 -7.86 -11.36
N SER A 131 -1.88 -7.83 -11.59
CA SER A 131 -1.09 -8.98 -12.05
C SER A 131 -0.89 -10.03 -10.96
N ILE A 132 -1.14 -9.70 -9.69
CA ILE A 132 -1.00 -10.63 -8.56
C ILE A 132 -2.25 -11.51 -8.49
N ASP A 133 -2.08 -12.82 -8.72
CA ASP A 133 -3.21 -13.77 -8.78
C ASP A 133 -3.99 -13.86 -7.46
N THR A 134 -3.30 -13.79 -6.34
CA THR A 134 -3.89 -13.88 -5.00
C THR A 134 -4.61 -12.61 -4.57
N LEU A 135 -4.32 -11.47 -5.21
CA LEU A 135 -4.91 -10.19 -4.84
C LEU A 135 -6.39 -10.15 -5.24
N THR A 136 -7.24 -9.92 -4.25
CA THR A 136 -8.69 -9.81 -4.42
C THR A 136 -9.26 -8.48 -3.98
N HIS A 137 -8.50 -7.70 -3.18
CA HIS A 137 -8.93 -6.41 -2.65
C HIS A 137 -7.80 -5.38 -2.75
N TYR A 138 -8.13 -4.19 -3.22
CA TYR A 138 -7.26 -3.02 -3.22
C TYR A 138 -8.01 -1.84 -2.62
N LEU A 139 -7.57 -1.36 -1.47
CA LEU A 139 -8.21 -0.29 -0.71
C LEU A 139 -7.39 0.99 -0.84
N LEU A 140 -8.03 2.04 -1.32
CA LEU A 140 -7.47 3.39 -1.40
C LEU A 140 -8.15 4.27 -0.35
N ILE A 141 -7.35 4.96 0.48
CA ILE A 141 -7.85 5.75 1.60
C ILE A 141 -7.41 7.20 1.40
N GLU A 142 -8.35 8.14 1.38
CA GLU A 142 -8.05 9.56 1.26
C GLU A 142 -7.44 10.11 2.56
N GLN A 143 -6.35 10.88 2.46
CA GLN A 143 -5.76 11.51 3.64
C GLN A 143 -6.35 12.89 3.98
N THR A 144 -7.19 13.45 3.11
CA THR A 144 -7.69 14.83 3.24
C THR A 144 -9.15 14.90 3.71
N ARG A 145 -9.85 13.77 3.72
CA ARG A 145 -11.25 13.65 4.13
C ARG A 145 -11.61 12.20 4.45
N PRO A 146 -12.65 11.95 5.26
CA PRO A 146 -13.11 10.59 5.57
C PRO A 146 -13.79 9.92 4.38
N TYR A 147 -13.00 9.34 3.50
CA TYR A 147 -13.44 8.68 2.28
C TYR A 147 -12.45 7.60 1.87
N ALA A 148 -12.95 6.50 1.31
CA ALA A 148 -12.13 5.45 0.76
C ALA A 148 -12.77 4.86 -0.51
N GLU A 149 -11.95 4.13 -1.28
CA GLU A 149 -12.37 3.41 -2.48
C GLU A 149 -11.89 1.96 -2.37
N LEU A 150 -12.81 1.02 -2.45
CA LEU A 150 -12.47 -0.39 -2.48
C LEU A 150 -12.63 -0.94 -3.89
N PHE A 151 -11.53 -1.40 -4.46
CA PHE A 151 -11.58 -2.28 -5.62
C PHE A 151 -11.53 -3.73 -5.14
N PHE A 152 -12.47 -4.55 -5.61
CA PHE A 152 -12.50 -5.96 -5.26
C PHE A 152 -12.85 -6.83 -6.47
N LYS A 153 -12.35 -8.07 -6.48
CA LYS A 153 -12.74 -9.09 -7.47
C LYS A 153 -14.09 -9.69 -7.06
N ASN A 154 -15.08 -9.60 -7.96
CA ASN A 154 -16.36 -10.28 -7.77
C ASN A 154 -16.26 -11.77 -8.10
N GLU A 155 -17.37 -12.51 -7.99
CA GLU A 155 -17.46 -13.95 -8.29
C GLU A 155 -17.07 -14.32 -9.73
N GLN A 156 -17.22 -13.38 -10.67
CA GLN A 156 -16.82 -13.53 -12.06
C GLN A 156 -15.35 -13.17 -12.31
N GLY A 157 -14.59 -12.81 -11.25
CA GLY A 157 -13.19 -12.40 -11.35
C GLY A 157 -12.99 -10.98 -11.90
N LEU A 158 -14.05 -10.19 -12.02
CA LEU A 158 -13.98 -8.81 -12.49
C LEU A 158 -13.70 -7.86 -11.33
N TRP A 159 -12.86 -6.86 -11.57
CA TRP A 159 -12.64 -5.79 -10.62
C TRP A 159 -13.81 -4.81 -10.59
N VAL A 160 -14.37 -4.61 -9.41
CA VAL A 160 -15.48 -3.70 -9.15
C VAL A 160 -14.99 -2.61 -8.20
N LEU A 161 -15.29 -1.36 -8.51
CA LEU A 161 -15.06 -0.22 -7.63
C LEU A 161 -16.29 0.06 -6.78
N GLN A 162 -16.10 0.15 -5.47
CA GLN A 162 -17.09 0.61 -4.50
C GLN A 162 -16.58 1.84 -3.75
N PRO A 163 -17.17 3.02 -3.97
CA PRO A 163 -16.88 4.19 -3.14
C PRO A 163 -17.47 4.04 -1.74
N LEU A 164 -16.74 4.49 -0.73
CA LEU A 164 -17.07 4.31 0.69
C LEU A 164 -17.07 5.65 1.41
N GLN A 165 -18.22 6.02 1.96
CA GLN A 165 -18.38 7.24 2.76
C GLN A 165 -18.07 6.97 4.24
N ALA A 166 -17.88 8.02 5.03
CA ALA A 166 -17.50 7.95 6.45
C ALA A 166 -18.42 7.08 7.32
N ASP A 167 -19.71 7.08 7.03
CA ASP A 167 -20.76 6.31 7.75
C ASP A 167 -20.91 4.87 7.25
N GLY A 168 -20.13 4.48 6.23
CA GLY A 168 -20.19 3.16 5.60
C GLY A 168 -19.34 2.10 6.30
N LEU A 169 -19.45 0.88 5.77
CA LEU A 169 -18.61 -0.26 6.12
C LEU A 169 -17.74 -0.65 4.92
N ILE A 170 -16.53 -1.06 5.19
CA ILE A 170 -15.65 -1.66 4.18
C ILE A 170 -16.05 -3.15 4.06
N PRO A 171 -16.61 -3.58 2.90
CA PRO A 171 -17.27 -4.89 2.79
C PRO A 171 -16.26 -6.00 2.48
N ILE A 172 -15.40 -6.32 3.43
CA ILE A 172 -14.42 -7.42 3.34
C ILE A 172 -14.86 -8.56 4.26
N ALA A 173 -15.67 -9.48 3.73
CA ALA A 173 -16.23 -10.60 4.49
C ALA A 173 -15.16 -11.48 5.16
N ARG A 174 -13.97 -11.59 4.55
CA ARG A 174 -12.84 -12.38 5.08
C ARG A 174 -12.34 -11.92 6.43
N LEU A 175 -12.64 -10.68 6.86
CA LEU A 175 -12.26 -10.18 8.18
C LEU A 175 -13.13 -10.75 9.30
N GLY A 176 -14.28 -11.37 8.99
CA GLY A 176 -15.19 -11.99 9.96
C GLY A 176 -15.91 -10.99 10.88
N GLN A 177 -15.68 -9.69 10.69
CA GLN A 177 -16.30 -8.61 11.45
C GLN A 177 -16.48 -7.35 10.58
N PRO A 178 -17.44 -6.47 10.93
CA PRO A 178 -17.59 -5.20 10.24
C PRO A 178 -16.34 -4.33 10.38
N TRP A 179 -15.94 -3.67 9.29
CA TRP A 179 -14.87 -2.66 9.30
C TRP A 179 -15.47 -1.28 9.00
N PRO A 180 -15.76 -0.45 10.01
CA PRO A 180 -16.29 0.90 9.78
C PRO A 180 -15.26 1.78 9.08
N VAL A 181 -15.68 2.50 8.04
CA VAL A 181 -14.82 3.50 7.36
C VAL A 181 -14.34 4.54 8.35
N ALA A 182 -15.21 4.98 9.27
CA ALA A 182 -14.86 5.95 10.31
C ALA A 182 -13.65 5.53 11.17
N SER A 183 -13.44 4.23 11.39
CA SER A 183 -12.31 3.74 12.20
C SER A 183 -10.94 4.02 11.58
N LEU A 184 -10.87 4.24 10.28
CA LEU A 184 -9.63 4.64 9.59
C LEU A 184 -9.18 6.05 10.00
N PHE A 185 -10.11 6.88 10.44
CA PHE A 185 -9.93 8.31 10.64
C PHE A 185 -10.01 8.74 12.11
N GLU A 186 -9.99 7.79 13.03
CA GLU A 186 -9.97 8.09 14.47
C GLU A 186 -8.73 8.93 14.84
N GLY A 187 -8.95 10.11 15.45
CA GLY A 187 -7.88 11.02 15.86
C GLY A 187 -7.18 11.76 14.72
N VAL A 188 -7.59 11.58 13.46
CA VAL A 188 -6.98 12.26 12.32
C VAL A 188 -7.45 13.70 12.23
N ASP A 189 -6.50 14.65 12.18
CA ASP A 189 -6.78 16.06 11.97
C ASP A 189 -6.74 16.40 10.46
N PHE A 190 -7.88 16.81 9.92
CA PHE A 190 -8.03 17.26 8.54
C PHE A 190 -7.86 18.78 8.35
N THR A 191 -7.41 19.49 9.38
CA THR A 191 -7.16 20.92 9.25
C THR A 191 -6.07 21.17 8.21
N PRO A 192 -6.32 21.98 7.17
CA PRO A 192 -5.28 22.32 6.21
C PRO A 192 -4.08 22.96 6.91
N ALA A 193 -2.88 22.51 6.59
CA ALA A 193 -1.67 23.16 7.07
C ALA A 193 -1.74 24.65 6.68
N THR A 194 -1.67 25.55 7.67
CA THR A 194 -1.56 26.98 7.38
C THR A 194 -0.31 27.21 6.55
N ALA A 195 -0.47 27.87 5.40
CA ALA A 195 0.67 28.23 4.58
C ALA A 195 1.71 28.98 5.43
N PRO A 196 3.00 28.66 5.30
CA PRO A 196 4.02 29.45 6.01
C PRO A 196 3.87 30.93 5.61
N PRO A 197 4.10 31.88 6.52
CA PRO A 197 4.05 33.28 6.20
C PRO A 197 4.98 33.54 5.01
N ALA A 198 4.49 34.32 4.05
CA ALA A 198 5.31 34.74 2.90
C ALA A 198 6.57 35.44 3.39
N PRO A 199 7.74 35.21 2.75
CA PRO A 199 9.01 35.81 3.13
C PRO A 199 9.03 37.32 3.04
#